data_e3af85fc154a44f02f0a73027bacba8e
#
_entry.id   e3af85fc154a44f02f0a73027bacba8e
#
_cell.length_a   1.000
_cell.length_b   1.000
_cell.length_c   1.000
_cell.angle_alpha   90.00
_cell.angle_beta   90.00
_cell.angle_gamma   90.00
#
_symmetry.space_group_name_H-M   'P 1'
#
loop_
_entity.id
_entity.type
_entity.pdbx_description
1 polymer ?
#
loop_
_entity_poly.entity_id
_entity_poly.type
_entity_poly.pdbx_seq_one_letter_code
_entity_poly.pdbx_strand_id
1 'polypeptide(L)'
;FRLLDWGDTLDFALREDGRIVRTSELAGVPADSDLVVRAARLLQETGGSRFGADIAVHKVLPMGGGIGGGSSDAATTLIALNRLWRTGLSRIELQTLALRLGADVPVFVFGRDAFAEGVGERLQPLDLPPAWYVVVAPGVSIPTAEIFSAPDLTRNSPLIKMPDFAASTTRNDLQAVACKRYPE
;
A
#
# COMPACT_ATOMS: atom_id res chain seq x y z
N PHE A 1 10.46 5.25 -2.04
CA PHE A 1 9.03 5.59 -2.10
C PHE A 1 8.84 7.09 -1.95
N ARG A 2 7.96 7.64 -2.78
CA ARG A 2 7.47 8.99 -2.66
C ARG A 2 5.96 8.97 -2.54
N LEU A 3 5.43 9.65 -1.53
CA LEU A 3 3.99 9.78 -1.34
C LEU A 3 3.46 10.92 -2.22
N LEU A 4 2.34 10.67 -2.88
CA LEU A 4 1.64 11.69 -3.67
C LEU A 4 0.54 12.33 -2.81
N ASP A 5 0.27 13.62 -3.04
CA ASP A 5 -0.88 14.32 -2.46
C ASP A 5 -2.14 14.05 -3.30
N TRP A 6 -2.41 12.77 -3.53
CA TRP A 6 -3.58 12.28 -4.25
C TRP A 6 -3.93 10.89 -3.71
N GLY A 7 -5.13 10.70 -3.23
CA GLY A 7 -5.53 9.48 -2.54
C GLY A 7 -7.02 9.26 -2.50
N ASP A 8 -7.40 8.07 -2.08
CA ASP A 8 -8.77 7.68 -1.83
C ASP A 8 -9.26 8.22 -0.48
N THR A 9 -10.56 8.22 -0.25
CA THR A 9 -11.16 8.61 1.03
C THR A 9 -11.85 7.42 1.66
N LEU A 10 -11.67 7.24 2.96
CA LEU A 10 -12.30 6.17 3.73
C LEU A 10 -13.08 6.75 4.90
N ASP A 11 -14.31 6.29 5.05
CA ASP A 11 -15.16 6.60 6.21
C ASP A 11 -15.27 5.37 7.12
N PHE A 12 -15.20 5.59 8.43
CA PHE A 12 -15.28 4.55 9.44
C PHE A 12 -16.34 4.88 10.47
N ALA A 13 -17.26 3.94 10.72
CA ALA A 13 -18.20 4.01 11.82
C ALA A 13 -18.02 2.81 12.77
N LEU A 14 -18.03 3.09 14.08
CA LEU A 14 -17.89 2.06 15.10
C LEU A 14 -19.10 1.11 15.10
N ARG A 15 -18.84 -0.18 15.25
CA ARG A 15 -19.87 -1.22 15.49
C ARG A 15 -19.64 -1.90 16.83
N GLU A 16 -20.67 -2.04 17.61
CA GLU A 16 -20.60 -2.73 18.90
C GLU A 16 -20.76 -4.26 18.78
N ASP A 17 -21.26 -4.73 17.62
CA ASP A 17 -21.50 -6.16 17.37
C ASP A 17 -20.23 -6.93 16.92
N GLY A 18 -19.08 -6.27 16.86
CA GLY A 18 -17.79 -6.86 16.46
C GLY A 18 -17.66 -7.18 14.98
N ARG A 19 -18.68 -6.92 14.15
CA ARG A 19 -18.63 -7.22 12.72
C ARG A 19 -17.85 -6.16 11.95
N ILE A 20 -17.08 -6.60 10.95
CA ILE A 20 -16.41 -5.72 9.99
C ILE A 20 -17.19 -5.81 8.68
N VAL A 21 -17.71 -4.68 8.23
CA VAL A 21 -18.58 -4.59 7.05
C VAL A 21 -18.05 -3.50 6.12
N ARG A 22 -17.70 -3.86 4.89
CA ARG A 22 -17.50 -2.87 3.84
C ARG A 22 -18.86 -2.47 3.28
N THR A 23 -19.23 -1.21 3.42
CA THR A 23 -20.53 -0.66 3.01
C THR A 23 -20.56 -0.15 1.57
N SER A 24 -19.38 0.12 0.99
CA SER A 24 -19.23 0.51 -0.42
C SER A 24 -19.00 -0.71 -1.32
N GLU A 25 -19.54 -0.67 -2.53
CA GLU A 25 -19.23 -1.65 -3.56
C GLU A 25 -17.95 -1.26 -4.30
N LEU A 26 -17.05 -2.22 -4.51
CA LEU A 26 -15.87 -2.07 -5.35
C LEU A 26 -15.94 -3.12 -6.46
N ALA A 27 -16.05 -2.65 -7.69
CA ALA A 27 -16.19 -3.53 -8.86
C ALA A 27 -15.00 -4.50 -8.96
N GLY A 28 -15.30 -5.80 -9.05
CA GLY A 28 -14.29 -6.85 -9.19
C GLY A 28 -13.51 -7.19 -7.90
N VAL A 29 -13.83 -6.58 -6.76
CA VAL A 29 -13.16 -6.84 -5.48
C VAL A 29 -14.16 -7.37 -4.45
N PRO A 30 -14.23 -8.70 -4.22
CA PRO A 30 -15.04 -9.26 -3.13
C PRO A 30 -14.59 -8.68 -1.77
N ALA A 31 -15.55 -8.45 -0.87
CA ALA A 31 -15.26 -7.82 0.43
C ALA A 31 -14.20 -8.58 1.24
N ASP A 32 -14.23 -9.91 1.25
CA ASP A 32 -13.30 -10.73 2.02
C ASP A 32 -11.85 -10.72 1.47
N SER A 33 -11.67 -10.42 0.19
CA SER A 33 -10.35 -10.27 -0.44
C SER A 33 -9.81 -8.84 -0.38
N ASP A 34 -10.66 -7.88 -0.03
CA ASP A 34 -10.27 -6.47 0.08
C ASP A 34 -9.26 -6.25 1.19
N LEU A 35 -8.16 -5.55 0.86
CA LEU A 35 -7.11 -5.24 1.83
C LEU A 35 -7.61 -4.41 3.01
N VAL A 36 -8.62 -3.57 2.81
CA VAL A 36 -9.27 -2.78 3.87
C VAL A 36 -9.93 -3.69 4.91
N VAL A 37 -10.74 -4.66 4.46
CA VAL A 37 -11.40 -5.63 5.34
C VAL A 37 -10.37 -6.53 6.03
N ARG A 38 -9.37 -7.00 5.29
CA ARG A 38 -8.28 -7.81 5.84
C ARG A 38 -7.47 -7.05 6.88
N ALA A 39 -7.18 -5.77 6.66
CA ALA A 39 -6.49 -4.90 7.61
C ALA A 39 -7.29 -4.73 8.90
N ALA A 40 -8.60 -4.48 8.78
CA ALA A 40 -9.49 -4.35 9.93
C ALA A 40 -9.54 -5.64 10.75
N ARG A 41 -9.71 -6.81 10.13
CA ARG A 41 -9.70 -8.11 10.82
C ARG A 41 -8.38 -8.40 11.52
N LEU A 42 -7.27 -8.15 10.81
CA LEU A 42 -5.94 -8.34 11.36
C LEU A 42 -5.70 -7.49 12.61
N LEU A 43 -6.11 -6.22 12.56
CA LEU A 43 -6.01 -5.32 13.71
C LEU A 43 -6.94 -5.74 14.85
N GLN A 44 -8.17 -6.16 14.54
CA GLN A 44 -9.15 -6.63 15.54
C GLN A 44 -8.60 -7.82 16.34
N GLU A 45 -8.06 -8.83 15.63
CA GLU A 45 -7.43 -10.00 16.26
C GLU A 45 -6.23 -9.62 17.12
N THR A 46 -5.30 -8.84 16.55
CA THR A 46 -4.03 -8.50 17.22
C THR A 46 -4.23 -7.55 18.39
N GLY A 47 -5.12 -6.58 18.24
CA GLY A 47 -5.43 -5.59 19.27
C GLY A 47 -6.46 -6.06 20.30
N GLY A 48 -7.04 -7.25 20.12
CA GLY A 48 -8.07 -7.80 21.02
C GLY A 48 -9.34 -6.96 21.09
N SER A 49 -9.69 -6.25 20.00
CA SER A 49 -10.87 -5.39 20.00
C SER A 49 -12.16 -6.18 19.91
N ARG A 50 -13.11 -5.89 20.80
CA ARG A 50 -14.48 -6.40 20.70
C ARG A 50 -15.34 -5.64 19.70
N PHE A 51 -14.88 -4.45 19.28
CA PHE A 51 -15.62 -3.60 18.35
C PHE A 51 -15.35 -4.01 16.91
N GLY A 52 -16.34 -3.80 16.07
CA GLY A 52 -16.25 -3.86 14.62
C GLY A 52 -16.27 -2.48 13.99
N ALA A 53 -16.42 -2.44 12.66
CA ALA A 53 -16.55 -1.19 11.91
C ALA A 53 -17.38 -1.38 10.65
N ASP A 54 -18.17 -0.37 10.31
CA ASP A 54 -18.61 -0.12 8.95
C ASP A 54 -17.53 0.71 8.25
N ILE A 55 -17.16 0.31 7.04
CA ILE A 55 -16.09 0.94 6.27
C ILE A 55 -16.61 1.25 4.87
N ALA A 56 -16.65 2.54 4.51
CA ALA A 56 -16.89 2.96 3.13
C ALA A 56 -15.57 3.40 2.48
N VAL A 57 -15.34 2.97 1.25
CA VAL A 57 -14.16 3.32 0.46
C VAL A 57 -14.61 4.10 -0.77
N HIS A 58 -14.13 5.32 -0.91
CA HIS A 58 -14.39 6.20 -2.05
C HIS A 58 -13.12 6.24 -2.92
N LYS A 59 -13.14 5.43 -3.98
CA LYS A 59 -12.00 5.27 -4.88
C LYS A 59 -11.90 6.43 -5.86
N VAL A 60 -10.74 7.08 -5.87
CA VAL A 60 -10.31 8.09 -6.83
C VAL A 60 -9.10 7.59 -7.61
N LEU A 61 -8.24 6.81 -6.95
CA LEU A 61 -7.07 6.22 -7.58
C LEU A 61 -7.45 5.08 -8.53
N PRO A 62 -6.80 4.95 -9.69
CA PRO A 62 -7.05 3.84 -10.61
C PRO A 62 -6.71 2.50 -9.95
N MET A 63 -7.67 1.56 -9.94
CA MET A 63 -7.45 0.23 -9.42
C MET A 63 -6.47 -0.55 -10.30
N GLY A 64 -5.52 -1.25 -9.70
CA GLY A 64 -4.48 -2.00 -10.42
C GLY A 64 -3.44 -1.12 -11.11
N GLY A 65 -3.43 0.18 -10.87
CA GLY A 65 -2.52 1.15 -11.51
C GLY A 65 -1.08 1.16 -10.97
N GLY A 66 -0.72 0.26 -10.06
CA GLY A 66 0.67 0.15 -9.54
C GLY A 66 1.10 1.29 -8.60
N ILE A 67 0.21 2.25 -8.27
CA ILE A 67 0.52 3.40 -7.40
C ILE A 67 0.23 3.16 -5.91
N GLY A 68 -0.08 1.93 -5.53
CA GLY A 68 -0.23 1.54 -4.14
C GLY A 68 -1.55 1.94 -3.47
N GLY A 69 -2.61 2.30 -4.24
CA GLY A 69 -3.89 2.77 -3.67
C GLY A 69 -4.48 1.80 -2.64
N GLY A 70 -4.61 0.52 -2.99
CA GLY A 70 -5.12 -0.49 -2.03
C GLY A 70 -4.24 -0.67 -0.79
N SER A 71 -2.91 -0.52 -0.94
CA SER A 71 -1.96 -0.56 0.19
C SER A 71 -2.09 0.67 1.08
N SER A 72 -2.32 1.84 0.49
CA SER A 72 -2.62 3.08 1.20
C SER A 72 -3.92 2.97 2.00
N ASP A 73 -4.98 2.42 1.38
CA ASP A 73 -6.27 2.22 2.04
C ASP A 73 -6.16 1.26 3.23
N ALA A 74 -5.41 0.16 3.08
CA ALA A 74 -5.13 -0.78 4.16
C ALA A 74 -4.38 -0.12 5.33
N ALA A 75 -3.35 0.67 5.02
CA ALA A 75 -2.59 1.41 6.04
C ALA A 75 -3.47 2.44 6.77
N THR A 76 -4.28 3.19 6.02
CA THR A 76 -5.27 4.13 6.57
C THR A 76 -6.22 3.40 7.51
N THR A 77 -6.70 2.22 7.12
CA THR A 77 -7.58 1.38 7.94
C THR A 77 -6.91 0.98 9.25
N LEU A 78 -5.67 0.49 9.20
CA LEU A 78 -4.92 0.15 10.42
C LEU A 78 -4.79 1.35 11.36
N ILE A 79 -4.42 2.52 10.84
CA ILE A 79 -4.22 3.74 11.64
C ILE A 79 -5.54 4.24 12.23
N ALA A 80 -6.59 4.33 11.40
CA ALA A 80 -7.88 4.86 11.82
C ALA A 80 -8.55 3.96 12.85
N LEU A 81 -8.58 2.65 12.62
CA LEU A 81 -9.21 1.70 13.53
C LEU A 81 -8.39 1.48 14.81
N ASN A 82 -7.06 1.54 14.77
CA ASN A 82 -6.23 1.56 15.98
C ASN A 82 -6.65 2.70 16.93
N ARG A 83 -6.93 3.88 16.35
CA ARG A 83 -7.42 5.03 17.11
C ARG A 83 -8.86 4.86 17.55
N LEU A 84 -9.76 4.42 16.65
CA LEU A 84 -11.19 4.28 16.89
C LEU A 84 -11.48 3.22 17.96
N TRP A 85 -10.81 2.08 17.89
CA TRP A 85 -10.93 0.96 18.81
C TRP A 85 -10.06 1.10 20.06
N ARG A 86 -9.16 2.10 20.08
CA ARG A 86 -8.20 2.35 21.17
C ARG A 86 -7.34 1.13 21.48
N THR A 87 -6.87 0.42 20.46
CA THR A 87 -6.04 -0.78 20.64
C THR A 87 -4.64 -0.45 21.18
N GLY A 88 -4.18 0.80 21.08
CA GLY A 88 -2.94 1.28 21.70
C GLY A 88 -1.67 0.83 20.97
N LEU A 89 -1.76 0.24 19.79
CA LEU A 89 -0.57 -0.19 19.05
C LEU A 89 0.24 1.02 18.58
N SER A 90 1.55 0.93 18.78
CA SER A 90 2.51 1.91 18.28
C SER A 90 2.60 1.88 16.75
N ARG A 91 3.17 2.93 16.16
CA ARG A 91 3.40 2.99 14.71
C ARG A 91 4.29 1.84 14.20
N ILE A 92 5.27 1.41 14.99
CA ILE A 92 6.16 0.29 14.64
C ILE A 92 5.38 -1.04 14.62
N GLU A 93 4.51 -1.26 15.60
CA GLU A 93 3.66 -2.45 15.63
C GLU A 93 2.67 -2.46 14.46
N LEU A 94 2.08 -1.30 14.14
CA LEU A 94 1.24 -1.17 12.94
C LEU A 94 2.01 -1.43 11.64
N GLN A 95 3.27 -0.99 11.51
CA GLN A 95 4.11 -1.32 10.35
C GLN A 95 4.39 -2.83 10.26
N THR A 96 4.61 -3.50 11.40
CA THR A 96 4.77 -4.95 11.45
C THR A 96 3.50 -5.69 10.98
N LEU A 97 2.32 -5.22 11.40
CA LEU A 97 1.05 -5.73 10.89
C LEU A 97 0.86 -5.45 9.41
N ALA A 98 1.19 -4.25 8.97
CA ALA A 98 1.09 -3.81 7.59
C ALA A 98 1.85 -4.71 6.63
N LEU A 99 3.04 -5.19 7.02
CA LEU A 99 3.84 -6.12 6.22
C LEU A 99 3.12 -7.45 5.94
N ARG A 100 2.25 -7.91 6.85
CA ARG A 100 1.44 -9.13 6.63
C ARG A 100 0.35 -8.96 5.58
N LEU A 101 0.00 -7.72 5.25
CA LEU A 101 -1.00 -7.37 4.22
C LEU A 101 -0.36 -7.22 2.84
N GLY A 102 0.87 -6.69 2.79
CA GLY A 102 1.63 -6.51 1.56
C GLY A 102 2.90 -5.70 1.79
N ALA A 103 3.88 -5.87 0.89
CA ALA A 103 5.20 -5.25 0.99
C ALA A 103 5.15 -3.71 0.97
N ASP A 104 4.17 -3.11 0.27
CA ASP A 104 4.04 -1.66 0.13
C ASP A 104 3.21 -1.01 1.28
N VAL A 105 2.49 -1.81 2.09
CA VAL A 105 1.63 -1.25 3.15
C VAL A 105 2.42 -0.54 4.25
N PRO A 106 3.61 -1.03 4.68
CA PRO A 106 4.39 -0.38 5.73
C PRO A 106 4.77 1.08 5.44
N VAL A 107 5.08 1.45 4.19
CA VAL A 107 5.46 2.84 3.86
C VAL A 107 4.30 3.81 4.06
N PHE A 108 3.07 3.40 3.81
CA PHE A 108 1.89 4.23 4.06
C PHE A 108 1.60 4.37 5.56
N VAL A 109 1.85 3.33 6.36
CA VAL A 109 1.84 3.45 7.83
C VAL A 109 2.95 4.36 8.32
N PHE A 110 4.15 4.31 7.70
CA PHE A 110 5.25 5.22 8.00
C PHE A 110 4.89 6.67 7.73
N GLY A 111 4.14 6.94 6.65
CA GLY A 111 3.47 8.22 6.40
C GLY A 111 4.38 9.35 5.93
N ARG A 112 5.54 9.03 5.35
CA ARG A 112 6.46 10.01 4.74
C ARG A 112 7.30 9.33 3.66
N ASP A 113 7.91 10.14 2.80
CA ASP A 113 8.86 9.66 1.80
C ASP A 113 9.96 8.83 2.46
N ALA A 114 10.34 7.71 1.85
CA ALA A 114 11.28 6.79 2.44
C ALA A 114 12.15 6.07 1.42
N PHE A 115 13.39 5.83 1.80
CA PHE A 115 14.23 4.80 1.21
C PHE A 115 13.88 3.46 1.87
N ALA A 116 13.57 2.46 1.06
CA ALA A 116 13.16 1.15 1.53
C ALA A 116 14.14 0.07 1.13
N GLU A 117 14.44 -0.82 2.03
CA GLU A 117 15.26 -1.99 1.83
C GLU A 117 14.52 -3.26 2.27
N GLY A 118 15.12 -4.41 1.99
CA GLY A 118 14.47 -5.69 2.26
C GLY A 118 13.37 -5.97 1.23
N VAL A 119 12.20 -6.38 1.70
CA VAL A 119 10.98 -6.49 0.88
C VAL A 119 10.11 -5.21 0.95
N GLY A 120 10.63 -4.11 1.55
CA GLY A 120 9.93 -2.83 1.73
C GLY A 120 9.70 -2.44 3.19
N GLU A 121 10.15 -3.28 4.15
CA GLU A 121 9.90 -3.10 5.59
C GLU A 121 10.94 -2.23 6.29
N ARG A 122 12.17 -2.16 5.78
CA ARG A 122 13.22 -1.34 6.37
C ARG A 122 13.18 0.06 5.78
N LEU A 123 12.48 0.95 6.45
CA LEU A 123 12.21 2.29 5.99
C LEU A 123 13.11 3.32 6.67
N GLN A 124 13.80 4.11 5.88
CA GLN A 124 14.56 5.27 6.32
C GLN A 124 13.91 6.53 5.74
N PRO A 125 13.65 7.58 6.56
CA PRO A 125 13.04 8.80 6.07
C PRO A 125 13.92 9.46 5.01
N LEU A 126 13.28 9.98 3.98
CA LEU A 126 13.95 10.65 2.88
C LEU A 126 13.34 12.03 2.67
N ASP A 127 14.14 13.08 2.79
CA ASP A 127 13.70 14.42 2.51
C ASP A 127 13.98 14.73 1.04
N LEU A 128 12.92 14.68 0.23
CA LEU A 128 12.98 14.96 -1.20
C LEU A 128 12.49 16.39 -1.49
N PRO A 129 13.09 17.08 -2.45
CA PRO A 129 12.59 18.39 -2.87
C PRO A 129 11.17 18.28 -3.41
N PRO A 130 10.33 19.31 -3.25
CA PRO A 130 9.00 19.33 -3.88
C PRO A 130 9.08 19.05 -5.37
N ALA A 131 8.18 18.23 -5.88
CA ALA A 131 8.12 17.89 -7.29
C ALA A 131 6.67 17.67 -7.74
N TRP A 132 6.39 17.95 -8.99
CA TRP A 132 5.11 17.66 -9.64
C TRP A 132 5.23 16.37 -10.44
N TYR A 133 4.19 15.56 -10.37
CA TYR A 133 4.12 14.28 -11.08
C TYR A 133 2.90 14.25 -11.99
N VAL A 134 3.07 13.73 -13.18
CA VAL A 134 1.97 13.37 -14.08
C VAL A 134 1.80 11.86 -13.97
N VAL A 135 0.62 11.43 -13.55
CA VAL A 135 0.26 10.00 -13.51
C VAL A 135 -0.50 9.66 -14.78
N VAL A 136 0.04 8.70 -15.55
CA VAL A 136 -0.60 8.20 -16.77
C VAL A 136 -1.07 6.76 -16.49
N ALA A 137 -2.37 6.52 -16.62
CA ALA A 137 -2.98 5.20 -16.48
C ALA A 137 -3.55 4.77 -17.85
N PRO A 138 -2.82 3.96 -18.63
CA PRO A 138 -3.18 3.62 -20.02
C PRO A 138 -4.35 2.63 -20.12
N GLY A 139 -4.98 2.24 -19.01
CA GLY A 139 -6.09 1.28 -19.01
C GLY A 139 -5.69 -0.19 -19.15
N VAL A 140 -4.39 -0.47 -19.22
CA VAL A 140 -3.85 -1.84 -19.25
C VAL A 140 -3.50 -2.27 -17.82
N SER A 141 -4.04 -3.40 -17.38
CA SER A 141 -3.68 -4.00 -16.10
C SER A 141 -2.52 -4.98 -16.29
N ILE A 142 -1.40 -4.72 -15.62
CA ILE A 142 -0.21 -5.57 -15.66
C ILE A 142 -0.13 -6.37 -14.35
N PRO A 143 -0.36 -7.71 -14.37
CA PRO A 143 -0.24 -8.53 -13.17
C PRO A 143 1.20 -8.57 -12.68
N THR A 144 1.47 -7.97 -11.54
CA THR A 144 2.82 -7.85 -10.95
C THR A 144 3.48 -9.23 -10.76
N ALA A 145 2.71 -10.24 -10.34
CA ALA A 145 3.20 -11.60 -10.17
C ALA A 145 3.75 -12.21 -11.48
N GLU A 146 3.11 -11.88 -12.62
CA GLU A 146 3.56 -12.33 -13.93
C GLU A 146 4.93 -11.71 -14.30
N ILE A 147 5.10 -10.42 -14.03
CA ILE A 147 6.38 -9.74 -14.28
C ILE A 147 7.47 -10.28 -13.36
N PHE A 148 7.17 -10.49 -12.07
CA PHE A 148 8.13 -11.06 -11.13
C PHE A 148 8.54 -12.50 -11.47
N SER A 149 7.67 -13.29 -12.11
CA SER A 149 7.98 -14.67 -12.54
C SER A 149 8.67 -14.75 -13.90
N ALA A 150 8.83 -13.64 -14.60
CA ALA A 150 9.43 -13.62 -15.92
C ALA A 150 10.90 -14.07 -15.90
N PRO A 151 11.30 -15.00 -16.79
CA PRO A 151 12.67 -15.52 -16.84
C PRO A 151 13.69 -14.48 -17.30
N ASP A 152 13.27 -13.46 -18.02
CA ASP A 152 14.08 -12.35 -18.52
C ASP A 152 14.10 -11.13 -17.59
N LEU A 153 13.53 -11.23 -16.38
CA LEU A 153 13.63 -10.18 -15.38
C LEU A 153 15.05 -10.07 -14.82
N THR A 154 15.60 -8.87 -14.85
CA THR A 154 16.87 -8.56 -14.17
C THR A 154 16.71 -8.65 -12.66
N ARG A 155 17.50 -9.53 -12.00
CA ARG A 155 17.37 -9.81 -10.55
C ARG A 155 18.65 -9.49 -9.77
N ASN A 156 19.71 -9.07 -10.44
CA ASN A 156 21.03 -8.83 -9.89
C ASN A 156 21.52 -7.41 -10.12
N SER A 157 20.61 -6.46 -10.20
CA SER A 157 20.96 -5.04 -10.28
C SER A 157 21.79 -4.65 -9.07
N PRO A 158 22.83 -3.81 -9.24
CA PRO A 158 23.61 -3.32 -8.13
C PRO A 158 22.73 -2.60 -7.11
N LEU A 159 23.01 -2.85 -5.82
CA LEU A 159 22.31 -2.15 -4.75
C LEU A 159 22.66 -0.66 -4.77
N ILE A 160 21.64 0.19 -4.77
CA ILE A 160 21.79 1.63 -4.61
C ILE A 160 21.84 1.91 -3.12
N LYS A 161 22.90 2.60 -2.66
CA LYS A 161 23.00 3.06 -1.28
C LYS A 161 22.31 4.41 -1.13
N MET A 162 21.75 4.68 0.04
CA MET A 162 21.00 5.90 0.33
C MET A 162 21.78 7.20 -0.01
N PRO A 163 23.09 7.35 0.28
CA PRO A 163 23.84 8.53 -0.12
C PRO A 163 23.94 8.74 -1.63
N ASP A 164 23.91 7.66 -2.40
CA ASP A 164 24.08 7.69 -3.85
C ASP A 164 22.73 7.87 -4.58
N PHE A 165 21.61 7.74 -3.87
CA PHE A 165 20.27 7.80 -4.45
C PHE A 165 19.98 9.14 -5.14
N ALA A 166 20.41 10.25 -4.56
CA ALA A 166 20.19 11.60 -5.12
C ALA A 166 21.02 11.90 -6.38
N ALA A 167 22.08 11.14 -6.63
CA ALA A 167 23.00 11.33 -7.74
C ALA A 167 22.87 10.28 -8.85
N SER A 168 22.13 9.19 -8.61
CA SER A 168 22.02 8.07 -9.54
C SER A 168 20.82 8.19 -10.46
N THR A 169 20.98 7.75 -11.71
CA THR A 169 19.84 7.49 -12.60
C THR A 169 19.14 6.22 -12.11
N THR A 170 18.03 6.39 -11.41
CA THR A 170 17.20 5.26 -10.96
C THR A 170 16.48 4.64 -12.15
N ARG A 171 16.32 3.32 -12.13
CA ARG A 171 15.53 2.59 -13.11
C ARG A 171 14.61 1.60 -12.41
N ASN A 172 13.53 1.26 -13.08
CA ASN A 172 12.65 0.19 -12.66
C ASN A 172 13.00 -1.09 -13.44
N ASP A 173 13.53 -2.11 -12.77
CA ASP A 173 13.90 -3.36 -13.42
C ASP A 173 12.70 -4.12 -14.01
N LEU A 174 11.50 -3.88 -13.50
CA LEU A 174 10.26 -4.45 -14.05
C LEU A 174 9.87 -3.81 -15.40
N GLN A 175 10.30 -2.57 -15.66
CA GLN A 175 9.86 -1.79 -16.82
C GLN A 175 10.18 -2.48 -18.15
N ALA A 176 11.38 -2.99 -18.31
CA ALA A 176 11.80 -3.62 -19.58
C ALA A 176 10.92 -4.83 -19.94
N VAL A 177 10.58 -5.66 -18.94
CA VAL A 177 9.71 -6.83 -19.12
C VAL A 177 8.27 -6.41 -19.34
N ALA A 178 7.79 -5.42 -18.59
CA ALA A 178 6.43 -4.90 -18.72
C ALA A 178 6.19 -4.33 -20.14
N CYS A 179 7.06 -3.42 -20.60
CA CYS A 179 6.94 -2.83 -21.94
C CYS A 179 7.06 -3.86 -23.07
N LYS A 180 7.82 -4.94 -22.89
CA LYS A 180 7.96 -6.01 -23.88
C LYS A 180 6.68 -6.84 -24.01
N ARG A 181 6.02 -7.12 -22.88
CA ARG A 181 4.79 -7.96 -22.83
C ARG A 181 3.52 -7.18 -23.08
N TYR A 182 3.51 -5.90 -22.72
CA TYR A 182 2.39 -4.97 -22.83
C TYR A 182 2.85 -3.69 -23.54
N PRO A 183 3.02 -3.74 -24.88
CA PRO A 183 3.60 -2.64 -25.65
C PRO A 183 2.67 -1.46 -25.92
N GLU A 184 1.41 -1.49 -25.44
CA GLU A 184 0.37 -0.46 -25.66
C GLU A 184 0.57 0.78 -24.78
#